data_530e1e011f7e91df213b41fb284fee82
#
_entry.id   530e1e011f7e91df213b41fb284fee82
#
_cell.length_a   1.000
_cell.length_b   1.000
_cell.length_c   1.000
_cell.angle_alpha   90.00
_cell.angle_beta   90.00
_cell.angle_gamma   90.00
#
_symmetry.space_group_name_H-M   'P 1'
#
loop_
_entity.id
_entity.type
_entity.pdbx_description
1 polymer ?
#
loop_
_entity_poly.entity_id
_entity_poly.type
_entity_poly.pdbx_seq_one_letter_code
_entity_poly.pdbx_strand_id
1 'polypeptide(L)'
;MIDPTRHRQLQELDVVGLCTRILQNSRNELYLNMRYLDLSLSSLGFEMDSACRGLGTDGFVIYYHGEYLCDLYRRGRVLVNRAYLHMVLHCLFCHMDTMGRRDGRMWNLACDIAAESVIDGLYLKCVHIQTPPFRMDWYGRLRQRLQVLNAEGVYKALEEMKLTERQLERLEAEFLVDDHQYWQLPPDAPKTGVVRQNQWSNNREKLQTEMETMGNRQDEDTKSLLEQVQVENRSRYDYRRFLQKFSVLREEMLVDEDSFDYVFYTYGLSLYG
;
A
#
# COMPACT_ATOMS: atom_id res chain seq x y z
N MET A 1 44.43 22.71 -1.69
CA MET A 1 43.72 22.14 -0.55
C MET A 1 42.23 22.29 -0.87
N ILE A 2 41.49 21.17 -1.03
CA ILE A 2 40.04 21.22 -1.27
C ILE A 2 39.40 21.52 0.08
N ASP A 3 38.47 22.51 0.10
CA ASP A 3 37.70 22.86 1.29
C ASP A 3 37.02 21.59 1.85
N PRO A 4 37.16 21.27 3.16
CA PRO A 4 36.56 20.09 3.77
C PRO A 4 35.02 20.02 3.54
N THR A 5 34.37 21.17 3.50
CA THR A 5 32.89 21.28 3.24
C THR A 5 32.56 20.85 1.82
N ARG A 6 33.37 21.26 0.84
CA ARG A 6 33.21 20.88 -0.56
C ARG A 6 33.50 19.39 -0.79
N HIS A 7 34.45 18.83 -0.06
CA HIS A 7 34.76 17.39 -0.13
C HIS A 7 33.61 16.56 0.42
N ARG A 8 33.01 16.98 1.52
CA ARG A 8 31.82 16.33 2.11
C ARG A 8 30.62 16.39 1.19
N GLN A 9 30.34 17.55 0.58
CA GLN A 9 29.26 17.70 -0.41
C GLN A 9 29.44 16.81 -1.64
N LEU A 10 30.66 16.66 -2.13
CA LEU A 10 30.99 15.77 -3.27
C LEU A 10 30.78 14.30 -2.89
N GLN A 11 31.13 13.89 -1.67
CA GLN A 11 30.90 12.54 -1.17
C GLN A 11 29.40 12.26 -1.00
N GLU A 12 28.62 13.21 -0.47
CA GLU A 12 27.16 13.10 -0.36
C GLU A 12 26.50 12.96 -1.74
N LEU A 13 26.91 13.74 -2.73
CA LEU A 13 26.43 13.63 -4.11
C LEU A 13 26.75 12.27 -4.74
N ASP A 14 27.91 11.71 -4.46
CA ASP A 14 28.29 10.37 -4.92
C ASP A 14 27.42 9.28 -4.29
N VAL A 15 27.09 9.40 -3.01
CA VAL A 15 26.19 8.46 -2.31
C VAL A 15 24.77 8.55 -2.85
N VAL A 16 24.22 9.76 -3.06
CA VAL A 16 22.89 9.95 -3.67
C VAL A 16 22.83 9.32 -5.06
N GLY A 17 23.85 9.58 -5.90
CA GLY A 17 23.92 9.01 -7.24
C GLY A 17 24.02 7.48 -7.24
N LEU A 18 24.77 6.90 -6.28
CA LEU A 18 24.85 5.45 -6.12
C LEU A 18 23.52 4.85 -5.66
N CYS A 19 22.90 5.40 -4.63
CA CYS A 19 21.63 4.95 -4.09
C CYS A 19 20.50 5.04 -5.13
N THR A 20 20.45 6.14 -5.88
CA THR A 20 19.49 6.29 -6.98
C THR A 20 19.65 5.18 -8.02
N ARG A 21 20.89 4.84 -8.41
CA ARG A 21 21.15 3.73 -9.33
C ARG A 21 20.76 2.37 -8.75
N ILE A 22 20.98 2.15 -7.46
CA ILE A 22 20.54 0.91 -6.78
C ILE A 22 19.01 0.76 -6.89
N LEU A 23 18.26 1.81 -6.56
CA LEU A 23 16.79 1.79 -6.62
C LEU A 23 16.27 1.69 -8.06
N GLN A 24 16.89 2.36 -9.02
CA GLN A 24 16.56 2.23 -10.44
C GLN A 24 16.81 0.81 -10.96
N ASN A 25 17.91 0.17 -10.58
CA ASN A 25 18.21 -1.20 -10.96
C ASN A 25 17.17 -2.17 -10.33
N SER A 26 16.80 -1.95 -9.07
CA SER A 26 15.75 -2.71 -8.40
C SER A 26 14.41 -2.58 -9.14
N ARG A 27 14.00 -1.35 -9.46
CA ARG A 27 12.80 -1.07 -10.28
C ARG A 27 12.83 -1.83 -11.60
N ASN A 28 13.94 -1.75 -12.32
CA ASN A 28 14.10 -2.40 -13.63
C ASN A 28 14.04 -3.92 -13.51
N GLU A 29 14.66 -4.51 -12.49
CA GLU A 29 14.62 -5.96 -12.27
C GLU A 29 13.20 -6.44 -11.90
N LEU A 30 12.49 -5.70 -11.06
CA LEU A 30 11.08 -5.96 -10.74
C LEU A 30 10.20 -5.83 -11.99
N TYR A 31 10.38 -4.78 -12.78
CA TYR A 31 9.64 -4.58 -14.04
C TYR A 31 9.85 -5.75 -15.03
N LEU A 32 11.07 -6.20 -15.22
CA LEU A 32 11.37 -7.31 -16.14
C LEU A 32 10.69 -8.62 -15.74
N ASN A 33 10.47 -8.84 -14.44
CA ASN A 33 9.83 -10.05 -13.92
C ASN A 33 8.32 -9.91 -13.69
N MET A 34 7.83 -8.66 -13.47
CA MET A 34 6.44 -8.35 -13.12
C MET A 34 5.94 -7.15 -13.92
N ARG A 35 5.81 -7.30 -15.25
CA ARG A 35 5.41 -6.20 -16.16
C ARG A 35 4.06 -5.59 -15.82
N TYR A 36 3.16 -6.36 -15.25
CA TYR A 36 1.85 -5.89 -14.76
C TYR A 36 1.96 -4.87 -13.62
N LEU A 37 3.14 -4.70 -12.99
CA LEU A 37 3.40 -3.68 -11.99
C LEU A 37 4.05 -2.40 -12.55
N ASP A 38 4.25 -2.26 -13.86
CA ASP A 38 4.98 -1.15 -14.48
C ASP A 38 4.51 0.22 -13.98
N LEU A 39 3.22 0.47 -14.06
CA LEU A 39 2.64 1.74 -13.60
C LEU A 39 2.90 1.98 -12.10
N SER A 40 2.77 0.95 -11.27
CA SER A 40 2.96 1.05 -9.82
C SER A 40 4.44 1.26 -9.48
N LEU A 41 5.34 0.52 -10.12
CA LEU A 41 6.79 0.66 -9.92
C LEU A 41 7.31 2.04 -10.35
N SER A 42 6.75 2.61 -11.43
CA SER A 42 7.16 3.92 -11.95
C SER A 42 6.53 5.10 -11.20
N SER A 43 5.54 4.87 -10.36
CA SER A 43 4.81 5.93 -9.64
C SER A 43 5.59 6.56 -8.48
N LEU A 44 6.70 5.94 -8.03
CA LEU A 44 7.47 6.40 -6.87
C LEU A 44 8.77 7.10 -7.29
N GLY A 45 8.99 8.32 -6.77
CA GLY A 45 10.27 9.02 -6.80
C GLY A 45 11.26 8.45 -5.78
N PHE A 46 12.48 9.00 -5.71
CA PHE A 46 13.51 8.62 -4.72
C PHE A 46 14.10 9.86 -4.08
N GLU A 47 14.23 9.86 -2.76
CA GLU A 47 14.82 10.96 -2.00
C GLU A 47 15.66 10.43 -0.83
N MET A 48 16.86 10.96 -0.67
CA MET A 48 17.69 10.64 0.48
C MET A 48 17.29 11.49 1.68
N ASP A 49 16.93 10.83 2.77
CA ASP A 49 16.61 11.48 4.04
C ASP A 49 17.43 10.85 5.17
N SER A 50 18.27 11.65 5.81
CA SER A 50 19.09 11.21 6.94
C SER A 50 18.27 10.89 8.21
N ALA A 51 17.03 11.36 8.30
CA ALA A 51 16.12 11.04 9.39
C ALA A 51 15.41 9.67 9.20
N CYS A 52 15.43 9.14 7.97
CA CYS A 52 14.89 7.81 7.67
C CYS A 52 15.69 6.72 8.38
N ARG A 53 15.01 5.80 9.07
CA ARG A 53 15.66 4.69 9.79
C ARG A 53 16.10 3.54 8.88
N GLY A 54 15.81 3.64 7.60
CA GLY A 54 16.15 2.63 6.62
C GLY A 54 15.60 2.99 5.26
N LEU A 55 14.41 2.49 4.94
CA LEU A 55 13.59 2.82 3.79
C LEU A 55 12.19 3.19 4.28
N GLY A 56 11.46 4.02 3.55
CA GLY A 56 10.06 4.33 3.85
C GLY A 56 9.41 5.03 2.66
N THR A 57 8.09 5.18 2.67
CA THR A 57 7.37 5.87 1.60
C THR A 57 6.17 6.64 2.13
N ASP A 58 5.87 7.76 1.49
CA ASP A 58 4.64 8.54 1.67
C ASP A 58 3.58 8.25 0.58
N GLY A 59 3.90 7.30 -0.31
CA GLY A 59 3.07 6.96 -1.48
C GLY A 59 3.39 7.76 -2.74
N PHE A 60 4.34 8.70 -2.70
CA PHE A 60 4.85 9.45 -3.85
C PHE A 60 6.35 9.27 -4.03
N VAL A 61 7.07 9.13 -2.92
CA VAL A 61 8.53 9.05 -2.86
C VAL A 61 8.94 7.87 -1.98
N ILE A 62 10.01 7.19 -2.36
CA ILE A 62 10.77 6.30 -1.48
C ILE A 62 11.86 7.12 -0.83
N TYR A 63 11.76 7.30 0.48
CA TYR A 63 12.79 7.88 1.33
C TYR A 63 13.78 6.81 1.75
N TYR A 64 15.05 7.14 1.78
CA TYR A 64 16.08 6.18 2.15
C TYR A 64 17.25 6.82 2.93
N HIS A 65 17.79 6.07 3.89
CA HIS A 65 19.06 6.38 4.50
C HIS A 65 20.19 5.80 3.63
N GLY A 66 21.13 6.63 3.19
CA GLY A 66 22.14 6.23 2.19
C GLY A 66 23.01 5.04 2.60
N GLU A 67 23.52 5.02 3.85
CA GLU A 67 24.33 3.91 4.35
C GLU A 67 23.53 2.61 4.46
N TYR A 68 22.29 2.70 4.98
CA TYR A 68 21.42 1.55 5.11
C TYR A 68 21.14 0.90 3.76
N LEU A 69 20.78 1.69 2.74
CA LEU A 69 20.49 1.17 1.41
C LEU A 69 21.72 0.52 0.76
N CYS A 70 22.89 1.12 0.92
CA CYS A 70 24.15 0.53 0.45
C CYS A 70 24.46 -0.79 1.15
N ASP A 71 24.25 -0.90 2.45
CA ASP A 71 24.46 -2.12 3.22
C ASP A 71 23.43 -3.19 2.87
N LEU A 72 22.17 -2.82 2.67
CA LEU A 72 21.12 -3.73 2.21
C LEU A 72 21.49 -4.32 0.84
N TYR A 73 21.97 -3.49 -0.08
CA TYR A 73 22.41 -3.92 -1.40
C TYR A 73 23.62 -4.86 -1.34
N ARG A 74 24.60 -4.58 -0.47
CA ARG A 74 25.77 -5.45 -0.26
C ARG A 74 25.37 -6.84 0.25
N ARG A 75 24.35 -6.92 1.12
CA ARG A 75 23.82 -8.21 1.61
C ARG A 75 23.10 -8.98 0.52
N GLY A 76 22.51 -8.31 -0.46
CA GLY A 76 21.90 -8.93 -1.62
C GLY A 76 20.87 -8.04 -2.31
N ARG A 77 20.95 -7.95 -3.65
CA ARG A 77 20.01 -7.19 -4.46
C ARG A 77 18.55 -7.62 -4.28
N VAL A 78 18.33 -8.91 -4.03
CA VAL A 78 16.99 -9.47 -3.76
C VAL A 78 16.35 -8.80 -2.55
N LEU A 79 17.13 -8.44 -1.53
CA LEU A 79 16.62 -7.76 -0.33
C LEU A 79 16.14 -6.33 -0.66
N VAL A 80 16.85 -5.62 -1.55
CA VAL A 80 16.41 -4.30 -2.04
C VAL A 80 15.15 -4.42 -2.87
N ASN A 81 15.08 -5.43 -3.76
CA ASN A 81 13.89 -5.69 -4.56
C ASN A 81 12.67 -5.99 -3.68
N ARG A 82 12.85 -6.79 -2.63
CA ARG A 82 11.77 -7.08 -1.67
C ARG A 82 11.32 -5.83 -0.95
N ALA A 83 12.23 -5.03 -0.42
CA ALA A 83 11.89 -3.80 0.28
C ALA A 83 11.20 -2.78 -0.64
N TYR A 84 11.65 -2.67 -1.90
CA TYR A 84 10.98 -1.85 -2.91
C TYR A 84 9.55 -2.33 -3.16
N LEU A 85 9.38 -3.62 -3.42
CA LEU A 85 8.06 -4.22 -3.67
C LEU A 85 7.15 -4.10 -2.45
N HIS A 86 7.68 -4.26 -1.24
CA HIS A 86 6.95 -4.10 0.02
C HIS A 86 6.30 -2.71 0.11
N MET A 87 7.06 -1.65 -0.11
CA MET A 87 6.54 -0.28 -0.13
C MET A 87 5.50 -0.06 -1.25
N VAL A 88 5.71 -0.64 -2.44
CA VAL A 88 4.71 -0.60 -3.53
C VAL A 88 3.42 -1.29 -3.13
N LEU A 89 3.48 -2.42 -2.42
CA LEU A 89 2.28 -3.12 -1.92
C LEU A 89 1.54 -2.32 -0.86
N HIS A 90 2.24 -1.63 0.06
CA HIS A 90 1.59 -0.71 0.99
C HIS A 90 0.80 0.38 0.26
N CYS A 91 1.37 0.93 -0.81
CA CYS A 91 0.68 1.92 -1.64
C CYS A 91 -0.51 1.31 -2.38
N LEU A 92 -0.34 0.17 -3.06
CA LEU A 92 -1.39 -0.51 -3.81
C LEU A 92 -2.59 -0.90 -2.93
N PHE A 93 -2.33 -1.36 -1.71
CA PHE A 93 -3.38 -1.74 -0.75
C PHE A 93 -3.90 -0.54 0.07
N CYS A 94 -3.39 0.67 -0.19
CA CYS A 94 -3.77 1.91 0.49
C CYS A 94 -3.64 1.83 2.02
N HIS A 95 -2.66 1.09 2.55
CA HIS A 95 -2.48 0.84 3.99
C HIS A 95 -2.35 2.11 4.81
N MET A 96 -1.66 3.12 4.26
CA MET A 96 -1.44 4.42 4.90
C MET A 96 -2.72 5.29 4.97
N ASP A 97 -3.76 4.97 4.19
CA ASP A 97 -5.00 5.74 4.12
C ASP A 97 -6.20 5.03 4.78
N THR A 98 -6.05 3.75 5.14
CA THR A 98 -7.15 2.89 5.64
C THR A 98 -7.07 2.54 7.12
N MET A 99 -6.12 3.11 7.86
CA MET A 99 -5.95 2.86 9.31
C MET A 99 -7.23 3.19 10.11
N GLY A 100 -7.87 4.32 9.83
CA GLY A 100 -9.07 4.77 10.52
C GLY A 100 -8.83 5.00 12.02
N ARG A 101 -9.64 4.37 12.89
CA ARG A 101 -9.55 4.46 14.36
C ARG A 101 -8.81 3.28 15.02
N ARG A 102 -8.11 2.47 14.24
CA ARG A 102 -7.37 1.31 14.74
C ARG A 102 -6.15 1.73 15.54
N ASP A 103 -5.65 0.84 16.41
CA ASP A 103 -4.34 1.03 17.04
C ASP A 103 -3.24 1.06 15.98
N GLY A 104 -2.44 2.12 15.98
CA GLY A 104 -1.45 2.37 14.93
C GLY A 104 -0.34 1.33 14.89
N ARG A 105 0.12 0.86 16.07
CA ARG A 105 1.18 -0.14 16.18
C ARG A 105 0.73 -1.49 15.60
N MET A 106 -0.44 -1.93 16.03
CA MET A 106 -1.01 -3.20 15.55
C MET A 106 -1.42 -3.11 14.08
N TRP A 107 -1.87 -1.93 13.62
CA TRP A 107 -2.19 -1.70 12.21
C TRP A 107 -0.94 -1.82 11.33
N ASN A 108 0.16 -1.16 11.71
CA ASN A 108 1.43 -1.24 11.00
C ASN A 108 1.89 -2.70 10.86
N LEU A 109 1.90 -3.45 11.97
CA LEU A 109 2.24 -4.87 11.94
C LEU A 109 1.31 -5.70 11.03
N ALA A 110 0.01 -5.42 11.05
CA ALA A 110 -0.94 -6.11 10.19
C ALA A 110 -0.70 -5.83 8.70
N CYS A 111 -0.34 -4.60 8.36
CA CYS A 111 0.04 -4.18 7.02
C CYS A 111 1.31 -4.87 6.53
N ASP A 112 2.34 -4.95 7.40
CA ASP A 112 3.60 -5.63 7.09
C ASP A 112 3.39 -7.13 6.86
N ILE A 113 2.62 -7.79 7.73
CA ILE A 113 2.27 -9.21 7.55
C ILE A 113 1.52 -9.42 6.24
N ALA A 114 0.57 -8.56 5.90
CA ALA A 114 -0.19 -8.64 4.66
C ALA A 114 0.73 -8.51 3.43
N ALA A 115 1.58 -7.47 3.38
CA ALA A 115 2.53 -7.24 2.29
C ALA A 115 3.54 -8.39 2.16
N GLU A 116 4.19 -8.79 3.27
CA GLU A 116 5.16 -9.88 3.26
C GLU A 116 4.55 -11.24 2.90
N SER A 117 3.28 -11.49 3.27
CA SER A 117 2.60 -12.74 2.89
C SER A 117 2.41 -12.88 1.38
N VAL A 118 2.23 -11.75 0.68
CA VAL A 118 2.19 -11.72 -0.79
C VAL A 118 3.59 -11.95 -1.36
N ILE A 119 4.60 -11.23 -0.87
CA ILE A 119 5.99 -11.33 -1.37
C ILE A 119 6.55 -12.72 -1.14
N ASP A 120 6.32 -13.33 0.03
CA ASP A 120 6.75 -14.69 0.35
C ASP A 120 6.02 -15.75 -0.50
N GLY A 121 4.83 -15.42 -1.04
CA GLY A 121 4.09 -16.24 -2.00
C GLY A 121 4.54 -16.07 -3.46
N LEU A 122 5.43 -15.11 -3.74
CA LEU A 122 5.99 -14.92 -5.09
C LEU A 122 7.28 -15.76 -5.25
N TYR A 123 7.23 -16.81 -6.06
CA TYR A 123 8.39 -17.67 -6.33
C TYR A 123 9.28 -17.13 -7.47
N LEU A 124 9.30 -15.80 -7.67
CA LEU A 124 10.10 -15.13 -8.68
C LEU A 124 11.53 -14.89 -8.19
N LYS A 125 12.53 -15.29 -8.98
CA LYS A 125 13.97 -15.19 -8.62
C LYS A 125 14.42 -13.81 -8.15
N CYS A 126 13.76 -12.74 -8.61
CA CYS A 126 14.11 -11.37 -8.24
C CYS A 126 13.71 -10.99 -6.80
N VAL A 127 12.76 -11.70 -6.19
CA VAL A 127 12.25 -11.44 -4.84
C VAL A 127 12.23 -12.69 -3.94
N HIS A 128 12.41 -13.89 -4.50
CA HIS A 128 12.29 -15.11 -3.72
C HIS A 128 13.47 -15.29 -2.77
N ILE A 129 13.15 -15.48 -1.49
CA ILE A 129 14.03 -16.00 -0.44
C ILE A 129 13.30 -17.13 0.29
N GLN A 130 14.04 -18.02 0.91
CA GLN A 130 13.41 -19.05 1.73
C GLN A 130 12.68 -18.42 2.91
N THR A 131 11.36 -18.62 2.98
CA THR A 131 10.54 -18.06 4.06
C THR A 131 10.92 -18.68 5.40
N PRO A 132 11.22 -17.88 6.43
CA PRO A 132 11.57 -18.39 7.75
C PRO A 132 10.43 -19.25 8.36
N PRO A 133 10.76 -20.34 9.07
CA PRO A 133 9.74 -21.20 9.71
C PRO A 133 8.79 -20.43 10.63
N PHE A 134 9.26 -19.38 11.27
CA PHE A 134 8.46 -18.53 12.12
C PHE A 134 7.35 -17.81 11.33
N ARG A 135 7.67 -17.25 10.16
CA ARG A 135 6.66 -16.65 9.26
C ARG A 135 5.66 -17.68 8.77
N MET A 136 6.14 -18.85 8.36
CA MET A 136 5.29 -19.94 7.88
C MET A 136 4.27 -20.39 8.93
N ASP A 137 4.68 -20.53 10.20
CA ASP A 137 3.79 -20.88 11.32
C ASP A 137 2.71 -19.79 11.51
N TRP A 138 3.10 -18.50 11.49
CA TRP A 138 2.16 -17.41 11.62
C TRP A 138 1.20 -17.29 10.44
N TYR A 139 1.67 -17.43 9.22
CA TYR A 139 0.80 -17.50 8.04
C TYR A 139 -0.19 -18.68 8.15
N GLY A 140 0.26 -19.84 8.60
CA GLY A 140 -0.60 -21.00 8.84
C GLY A 140 -1.72 -20.72 9.84
N ARG A 141 -1.41 -20.09 10.98
CA ARG A 141 -2.39 -19.69 12.00
C ARG A 141 -3.41 -18.69 11.48
N LEU A 142 -2.96 -17.69 10.72
CA LEU A 142 -3.84 -16.67 10.14
C LEU A 142 -4.73 -17.24 9.04
N ARG A 143 -4.22 -18.12 8.18
CA ARG A 143 -4.97 -18.78 7.10
C ARG A 143 -6.04 -19.79 7.61
N GLN A 144 -5.96 -20.23 8.87
CA GLN A 144 -7.06 -20.98 9.49
C GLN A 144 -8.33 -20.11 9.67
N ARG A 145 -8.20 -18.79 9.69
CA ARG A 145 -9.28 -17.82 9.92
C ARG A 145 -9.59 -16.98 8.69
N LEU A 146 -8.64 -16.78 7.81
CA LEU A 146 -8.68 -15.86 6.68
C LEU A 146 -8.32 -16.59 5.39
N GLN A 147 -9.12 -16.42 4.35
CA GLN A 147 -8.77 -16.95 3.02
C GLN A 147 -7.64 -16.13 2.39
N VAL A 148 -7.68 -14.81 2.57
CA VAL A 148 -6.68 -13.87 2.10
C VAL A 148 -6.17 -13.06 3.29
N LEU A 149 -4.86 -12.89 3.40
CA LEU A 149 -4.23 -12.16 4.50
C LEU A 149 -4.17 -10.66 4.19
N ASN A 150 -5.34 -10.01 4.07
CA ASN A 150 -5.40 -8.55 3.95
C ASN A 150 -5.24 -7.87 5.31
N ALA A 151 -4.82 -6.60 5.31
CA ALA A 151 -4.46 -5.87 6.53
C ALA A 151 -5.61 -5.81 7.56
N GLU A 152 -6.85 -5.56 7.11
CA GLU A 152 -8.03 -5.52 7.98
C GLU A 152 -8.34 -6.86 8.66
N GLY A 153 -8.24 -7.95 7.88
CA GLY A 153 -8.45 -9.30 8.39
C GLY A 153 -7.37 -9.70 9.38
N VAL A 154 -6.10 -9.44 9.03
CA VAL A 154 -4.95 -9.71 9.90
C VAL A 154 -5.06 -8.90 11.19
N TYR A 155 -5.37 -7.60 11.12
CA TYR A 155 -5.59 -6.75 12.30
C TYR A 155 -6.62 -7.36 13.26
N LYS A 156 -7.80 -7.72 12.77
CA LYS A 156 -8.85 -8.36 13.57
C LYS A 156 -8.40 -9.67 14.18
N ALA A 157 -7.71 -10.50 13.40
CA ALA A 157 -7.21 -11.78 13.88
C ALA A 157 -6.17 -11.61 15.01
N LEU A 158 -5.25 -10.64 14.87
CA LEU A 158 -4.26 -10.32 15.91
C LEU A 158 -4.94 -9.77 17.19
N GLU A 159 -5.93 -8.90 17.05
CA GLU A 159 -6.73 -8.36 18.17
C GLU A 159 -7.46 -9.47 18.93
N GLU A 160 -8.11 -10.41 18.23
CA GLU A 160 -8.78 -11.56 18.82
C GLU A 160 -7.83 -12.55 19.51
N MET A 161 -6.60 -12.68 19.02
CA MET A 161 -5.59 -13.56 19.61
C MET A 161 -5.05 -13.06 20.94
N LYS A 162 -5.27 -11.78 21.30
CA LYS A 162 -4.82 -11.15 22.55
C LYS A 162 -3.34 -11.44 22.82
N LEU A 163 -2.49 -11.10 21.88
CA LEU A 163 -1.05 -11.39 21.94
C LEU A 163 -0.40 -10.70 23.14
N THR A 164 0.58 -11.36 23.73
CA THR A 164 1.43 -10.76 24.76
C THR A 164 2.39 -9.76 24.11
N GLU A 165 2.86 -8.77 24.89
CA GLU A 165 3.83 -7.77 24.43
C GLU A 165 5.06 -8.42 23.77
N ARG A 166 5.61 -9.45 24.40
CA ARG A 166 6.76 -10.20 23.86
C ARG A 166 6.47 -10.87 22.50
N GLN A 167 5.22 -11.30 22.28
CA GLN A 167 4.83 -11.87 20.97
C GLN A 167 4.70 -10.79 19.91
N LEU A 168 4.16 -9.62 20.27
CA LEU A 168 4.08 -8.46 19.40
C LEU A 168 5.47 -7.97 18.99
N GLU A 169 6.36 -7.73 19.95
CA GLU A 169 7.75 -7.32 19.68
C GLU A 169 8.47 -8.31 18.76
N ARG A 170 8.26 -9.60 18.95
CA ARG A 170 8.86 -10.62 18.09
C ARG A 170 8.30 -10.60 16.68
N LEU A 171 6.99 -10.36 16.52
CA LEU A 171 6.37 -10.22 15.21
C LEU A 171 6.86 -8.97 14.50
N GLU A 172 6.91 -7.84 15.21
CA GLU A 172 7.45 -6.59 14.66
C GLU A 172 8.90 -6.77 14.20
N ALA A 173 9.75 -7.38 15.03
CA ALA A 173 11.14 -7.63 14.65
C ALA A 173 11.30 -8.54 13.42
N GLU A 174 10.34 -9.43 13.17
CA GLU A 174 10.35 -10.35 12.03
C GLU A 174 9.79 -9.72 10.75
N PHE A 175 8.74 -8.89 10.86
CA PHE A 175 8.00 -8.40 9.70
C PHE A 175 8.34 -6.95 9.32
N LEU A 176 8.99 -6.17 10.19
CA LEU A 176 9.39 -4.80 9.91
C LEU A 176 10.38 -4.73 8.74
N VAL A 177 10.00 -4.04 7.68
CA VAL A 177 10.82 -3.84 6.47
C VAL A 177 11.12 -2.38 6.23
N ASP A 178 10.14 -1.49 6.46
CA ASP A 178 10.22 -0.07 6.17
C ASP A 178 9.78 0.81 7.34
N ASP A 179 10.01 2.10 7.23
CA ASP A 179 9.72 3.10 8.26
C ASP A 179 8.39 3.80 7.96
N HIS A 180 7.34 3.46 8.71
CA HIS A 180 5.99 3.98 8.54
C HIS A 180 5.80 5.43 9.04
N GLN A 181 6.86 6.11 9.52
CA GLN A 181 6.76 7.52 9.93
C GLN A 181 6.27 8.44 8.80
N TYR A 182 6.56 8.09 7.54
CA TYR A 182 6.17 8.85 6.35
C TYR A 182 4.70 8.68 5.95
N TRP A 183 3.96 7.76 6.56
CA TRP A 183 2.54 7.55 6.25
C TRP A 183 1.66 8.69 6.70
N GLN A 184 2.07 9.41 7.74
CA GLN A 184 1.34 10.53 8.28
C GLN A 184 1.55 11.76 7.41
N LEU A 185 0.44 12.27 6.86
CA LEU A 185 0.47 13.53 6.12
C LEU A 185 0.39 14.72 7.09
N PRO A 186 1.03 15.84 6.73
CA PRO A 186 0.86 17.08 7.50
C PRO A 186 -0.62 17.45 7.65
N PRO A 187 -1.04 18.01 8.80
CA PRO A 187 -2.44 18.36 9.07
C PRO A 187 -3.04 19.35 8.07
N ASP A 188 -2.22 20.14 7.41
CA ASP A 188 -2.57 21.14 6.40
C ASP A 188 -2.68 20.59 4.96
N ALA A 189 -2.41 19.31 4.76
CA ALA A 189 -2.43 18.67 3.45
C ALA A 189 -3.50 17.56 3.25
N PRO A 190 -4.77 17.75 3.68
CA PRO A 190 -5.80 16.70 3.58
C PRO A 190 -6.11 16.29 2.14
N LYS A 191 -5.94 17.20 1.16
CA LYS A 191 -6.14 16.90 -0.27
C LYS A 191 -5.10 15.93 -0.81
N THR A 192 -3.89 15.93 -0.27
CA THR A 192 -2.79 15.04 -0.67
C THR A 192 -3.15 13.58 -0.40
N GLY A 193 -3.76 13.27 0.75
CA GLY A 193 -4.23 11.92 1.06
C GLY A 193 -5.27 11.40 0.07
N VAL A 194 -6.23 12.24 -0.31
CA VAL A 194 -7.25 11.87 -1.31
C VAL A 194 -6.62 11.63 -2.68
N VAL A 195 -5.66 12.47 -3.09
CA VAL A 195 -4.92 12.31 -4.36
C VAL A 195 -4.13 10.99 -4.34
N ARG A 196 -3.38 10.73 -3.27
CA ARG A 196 -2.62 9.49 -3.07
C ARG A 196 -3.52 8.27 -3.18
N GLN A 197 -4.59 8.22 -2.39
CA GLN A 197 -5.52 7.11 -2.37
C GLN A 197 -6.18 6.88 -3.75
N ASN A 198 -6.57 7.93 -4.45
CA ASN A 198 -7.15 7.81 -5.78
C ASN A 198 -6.14 7.29 -6.80
N GLN A 199 -4.91 7.81 -6.79
CA GLN A 199 -3.84 7.36 -7.68
C GLN A 199 -3.58 5.85 -7.50
N TRP A 200 -3.36 5.40 -6.27
CA TRP A 200 -3.03 4.00 -5.99
C TRP A 200 -4.20 3.06 -6.20
N SER A 201 -5.41 3.52 -5.91
CA SER A 201 -6.61 2.74 -6.25
C SER A 201 -6.77 2.54 -7.75
N ASN A 202 -6.51 3.56 -8.56
CA ASN A 202 -6.54 3.45 -10.03
C ASN A 202 -5.43 2.53 -10.54
N ASN A 203 -4.23 2.60 -9.96
CA ASN A 203 -3.13 1.68 -10.27
C ASN A 203 -3.51 0.24 -9.97
N ARG A 204 -4.16 -0.02 -8.84
CA ARG A 204 -4.64 -1.35 -8.44
C ARG A 204 -5.74 -1.89 -9.36
N GLU A 205 -6.68 -1.06 -9.80
CA GLU A 205 -7.72 -1.46 -10.76
C GLU A 205 -7.10 -1.86 -12.12
N LYS A 206 -6.12 -1.10 -12.59
CA LYS A 206 -5.38 -1.43 -13.82
C LYS A 206 -4.57 -2.71 -13.67
N LEU A 207 -3.86 -2.86 -12.54
CA LEU A 207 -3.11 -4.07 -12.21
C LEU A 207 -4.00 -5.32 -12.29
N GLN A 208 -5.20 -5.28 -11.67
CA GLN A 208 -6.14 -6.39 -11.74
C GLN A 208 -6.51 -6.73 -13.20
N THR A 209 -6.85 -5.71 -14.00
CA THR A 209 -7.22 -5.88 -15.40
C THR A 209 -6.09 -6.51 -16.22
N GLU A 210 -4.85 -6.05 -16.02
CA GLU A 210 -3.67 -6.60 -16.69
C GLU A 210 -3.40 -8.05 -16.30
N MET A 211 -3.45 -8.36 -15.01
CA MET A 211 -3.25 -9.72 -14.50
C MET A 211 -4.33 -10.67 -15.00
N GLU A 212 -5.61 -10.27 -15.01
CA GLU A 212 -6.72 -11.07 -15.54
C GLU A 212 -6.63 -11.28 -17.06
N THR A 213 -6.13 -10.28 -17.80
CA THR A 213 -5.94 -10.37 -19.25
C THR A 213 -4.77 -11.30 -19.60
N MET A 214 -3.72 -11.34 -18.78
CA MET A 214 -2.59 -12.26 -18.95
C MET A 214 -2.92 -13.70 -18.52
N GLY A 215 -4.11 -13.95 -17.98
CA GLY A 215 -4.55 -15.09 -17.19
C GLY A 215 -4.49 -16.49 -17.81
N ASN A 216 -4.14 -16.66 -19.07
CA ASN A 216 -3.82 -17.98 -19.63
C ASN A 216 -2.36 -18.42 -19.38
N ARG A 217 -1.55 -17.59 -18.70
CA ARG A 217 -0.16 -17.84 -18.31
C ARG A 217 0.12 -17.58 -16.83
N GLN A 218 -0.93 -17.49 -16.00
CA GLN A 218 -0.75 -17.29 -14.56
C GLN A 218 -0.18 -18.57 -13.95
N ASP A 219 1.11 -18.53 -13.71
CA ASP A 219 1.79 -19.46 -12.85
C ASP A 219 1.22 -19.30 -11.43
N GLU A 220 1.19 -20.40 -10.64
CA GLU A 220 0.80 -20.38 -9.23
C GLU A 220 1.53 -19.29 -8.43
N ASP A 221 2.68 -18.85 -8.94
CA ASP A 221 3.58 -17.85 -8.36
C ASP A 221 2.95 -16.44 -8.19
N THR A 222 1.93 -16.08 -8.97
CA THR A 222 1.31 -14.73 -8.91
C THR A 222 -0.11 -14.75 -8.34
N LYS A 223 -0.64 -15.93 -8.04
CA LYS A 223 -2.01 -16.12 -7.58
C LYS A 223 -2.31 -15.36 -6.29
N SER A 224 -1.41 -15.40 -5.32
CA SER A 224 -1.55 -14.71 -4.04
C SER A 224 -1.71 -13.18 -4.20
N LEU A 225 -0.95 -12.57 -5.10
CA LEU A 225 -1.06 -11.14 -5.40
C LEU A 225 -2.42 -10.82 -6.04
N LEU A 226 -2.86 -11.61 -7.01
CA LEU A 226 -4.14 -11.38 -7.67
C LEU A 226 -5.31 -11.52 -6.70
N GLU A 227 -5.33 -12.54 -5.85
CA GLU A 227 -6.35 -12.74 -4.82
C GLU A 227 -6.43 -11.55 -3.87
N GLN A 228 -5.28 -11.03 -3.42
CA GLN A 228 -5.22 -9.85 -2.56
C GLN A 228 -5.78 -8.62 -3.28
N VAL A 229 -5.34 -8.35 -4.50
CA VAL A 229 -5.79 -7.22 -5.32
C VAL A 229 -7.31 -7.27 -5.56
N GLN A 230 -7.86 -8.47 -5.81
CA GLN A 230 -9.30 -8.66 -5.99
C GLN A 230 -10.10 -8.36 -4.71
N VAL A 231 -9.61 -8.78 -3.55
CA VAL A 231 -10.25 -8.49 -2.25
C VAL A 231 -10.26 -6.99 -2.00
N GLU A 232 -9.15 -6.32 -2.19
CA GLU A 232 -9.01 -4.87 -1.98
C GLU A 232 -9.89 -4.05 -2.94
N ASN A 233 -10.05 -4.49 -4.19
CA ASN A 233 -10.91 -3.82 -5.16
C ASN A 233 -12.40 -4.05 -4.86
N ARG A 234 -12.81 -5.25 -4.38
CA ARG A 234 -14.21 -5.53 -4.01
C ARG A 234 -14.70 -4.62 -2.89
N SER A 235 -13.92 -4.44 -1.84
CA SER A 235 -14.29 -3.60 -0.70
C SER A 235 -14.58 -2.16 -1.12
N ARG A 236 -13.82 -1.62 -2.09
CA ARG A 236 -14.04 -0.29 -2.66
C ARG A 236 -15.27 -0.22 -3.56
N TYR A 237 -15.53 -1.26 -4.34
CA TYR A 237 -16.70 -1.33 -5.24
C TYR A 237 -18.01 -1.32 -4.45
N ASP A 238 -18.07 -2.08 -3.37
CA ASP A 238 -19.24 -2.13 -2.49
C ASP A 238 -19.51 -0.79 -1.82
N TYR A 239 -18.47 -0.08 -1.38
CA TYR A 239 -18.61 1.25 -0.80
C TYR A 239 -19.07 2.31 -1.82
N ARG A 240 -18.49 2.34 -3.03
CA ARG A 240 -18.96 3.24 -4.10
C ARG A 240 -20.42 2.97 -4.49
N ARG A 241 -20.80 1.71 -4.60
CA ARG A 241 -22.18 1.29 -4.91
C ARG A 241 -23.15 1.66 -3.79
N PHE A 242 -22.70 1.58 -2.55
CA PHE A 242 -23.46 2.06 -1.39
C PHE A 242 -23.68 3.58 -1.47
N LEU A 243 -22.63 4.37 -1.71
CA LEU A 243 -22.75 5.83 -1.83
C LEU A 243 -23.63 6.24 -3.01
N GLN A 244 -23.53 5.55 -4.14
CA GLN A 244 -24.43 5.81 -5.29
C GLN A 244 -25.91 5.60 -4.93
N LYS A 245 -26.22 4.53 -4.21
CA LYS A 245 -27.61 4.31 -3.74
C LYS A 245 -28.09 5.41 -2.81
N PHE A 246 -27.22 5.96 -1.97
CA PHE A 246 -27.56 7.08 -1.08
C PHE A 246 -27.78 8.39 -1.84
N SER A 247 -26.97 8.68 -2.86
CA SER A 247 -27.14 9.88 -3.69
C SER A 247 -28.44 9.81 -4.50
N VAL A 248 -28.77 8.65 -5.07
CA VAL A 248 -30.02 8.44 -5.81
C VAL A 248 -31.24 8.61 -4.89
N LEU A 249 -31.21 8.03 -3.68
CA LEU A 249 -32.29 8.19 -2.70
C LEU A 249 -32.49 9.66 -2.28
N ARG A 250 -31.41 10.44 -2.19
CA ARG A 250 -31.48 11.86 -1.86
C ARG A 250 -32.02 12.69 -3.01
N GLU A 251 -31.69 12.37 -4.25
CA GLU A 251 -32.25 13.01 -5.45
C GLU A 251 -33.74 12.69 -5.62
N GLU A 252 -34.15 11.44 -5.39
CA GLU A 252 -35.57 11.05 -5.40
C GLU A 252 -36.38 11.76 -4.32
N MET A 253 -35.83 11.92 -3.11
CA MET A 253 -36.50 12.71 -2.05
C MET A 253 -36.63 14.20 -2.38
N LEU A 254 -35.62 14.79 -3.05
CA LEU A 254 -35.69 16.20 -3.50
C LEU A 254 -36.70 16.39 -4.63
N VAL A 255 -36.81 15.43 -5.54
CA VAL A 255 -37.81 15.47 -6.64
C VAL A 255 -39.22 15.32 -6.09
N ASP A 256 -39.44 14.49 -5.06
CA ASP A 256 -40.75 14.35 -4.39
C ASP A 256 -41.15 15.62 -3.63
N GLU A 257 -40.20 16.32 -2.99
CA GLU A 257 -40.49 17.61 -2.33
C GLU A 257 -40.90 18.68 -3.34
N ASP A 258 -40.26 18.76 -4.50
CA ASP A 258 -40.63 19.70 -5.56
C ASP A 258 -41.95 19.35 -6.24
N SER A 259 -42.30 18.10 -6.39
CA SER A 259 -43.61 17.66 -6.91
C SER A 259 -44.74 17.92 -5.91
N PHE A 260 -44.46 17.88 -4.61
CA PHE A 260 -45.43 18.22 -3.56
C PHE A 260 -45.73 19.71 -3.52
N ASP A 261 -44.71 20.54 -3.65
CA ASP A 261 -44.86 22.04 -3.73
C ASP A 261 -45.68 22.46 -4.96
N TYR A 262 -45.49 21.79 -6.09
CA TYR A 262 -46.24 22.11 -7.31
C TYR A 262 -47.75 21.82 -7.18
N VAL A 263 -48.12 20.74 -6.52
CA VAL A 263 -49.53 20.38 -6.24
C VAL A 263 -50.12 21.39 -5.25
N PHE A 264 -49.40 21.77 -4.22
CA PHE A 264 -49.86 22.83 -3.27
C PHE A 264 -49.98 24.21 -3.93
N TYR A 265 -49.04 24.57 -4.81
CA TYR A 265 -49.06 25.81 -5.56
C TYR A 265 -50.30 25.90 -6.49
N THR A 266 -50.59 24.85 -7.24
CA THR A 266 -51.80 24.79 -8.12
C THR A 266 -53.08 24.78 -7.32
N TYR A 267 -53.11 24.14 -6.16
CA TYR A 267 -54.29 24.15 -5.26
C TYR A 267 -54.47 25.52 -4.61
N GLY A 268 -53.40 26.19 -4.21
CA GLY A 268 -53.43 27.57 -3.70
C GLY A 268 -53.93 28.61 -4.75
N LEU A 269 -53.49 28.47 -6.00
CA LEU A 269 -53.99 29.27 -7.12
C LEU A 269 -55.49 29.04 -7.42
N SER A 270 -56.02 27.86 -7.23
CA SER A 270 -57.42 27.54 -7.43
C SER A 270 -58.34 28.07 -6.31
N LEU A 271 -57.78 28.35 -5.12
CA LEU A 271 -58.51 28.87 -3.97
C LEU A 271 -58.48 30.37 -3.82
N TYR A 272 -57.45 31.05 -4.34
CA TYR A 272 -57.15 32.47 -4.13
C TYR A 272 -56.87 33.24 -5.43
N GLY A 273 -57.03 32.61 -6.61
CA GLY A 273 -56.85 33.20 -7.94
C GLY A 273 -58.07 33.92 -8.48
#